data_d0b665395e1197ed5b0427f17ca4e942
#
_entry.id   d0b665395e1197ed5b0427f17ca4e942
#
_cell.length_a   1.000
_cell.length_b   1.000
_cell.length_c   1.000
_cell.angle_alpha   90.00
_cell.angle_beta   90.00
_cell.angle_gamma   90.00
#
_symmetry.space_group_name_H-M   'P 1'
#
loop_
_entity.id
_entity.type
_entity.pdbx_description
1 polymer ?
#
loop_
_entity_poly.entity_id
_entity_poly.type
_entity_poly.pdbx_seq_one_letter_code
_entity_poly.pdbx_strand_id
1 'polypeptide(L)'
;QGAQLVLVNPLCEIDAVAVRRAAGAADLLAACQIVATLPEALVGCVGVFGMTVRARELGPVPVSPREAVIAAHDVWRGTVGAPSAFVFGNETNGLTNEELQFCRAEVSIPTNADYGSLNLAAAVQIMTYLLREQSGDGAQTSACHEATGTTRFASALASSDAVEGFYGQLEAALIASGFHDPERPRRLMPKIRRIFERTQLEVDEVNILRGVIGALAGLKKVD
;
A
#
# COMPACT_ATOMS: atom_id res chain seq x y z
N GLN A 1 -19.08 -4.35 -1.82
CA GLN A 1 -18.31 -3.55 -2.80
C GLN A 1 -17.44 -4.48 -3.62
N GLY A 2 -17.45 -4.35 -4.94
CA GLY A 2 -16.70 -5.20 -5.86
C GLY A 2 -15.21 -4.87 -5.87
N ALA A 3 -14.38 -5.84 -6.24
CA ALA A 3 -12.98 -5.62 -6.52
C ALA A 3 -12.83 -4.77 -7.80
N GLN A 4 -11.84 -3.89 -7.84
CA GLN A 4 -11.49 -3.10 -8.99
C GLN A 4 -10.10 -3.53 -9.48
N LEU A 5 -9.94 -3.65 -10.80
CA LEU A 5 -8.65 -3.90 -11.44
C LEU A 5 -8.06 -2.57 -11.92
N VAL A 6 -6.82 -2.29 -11.54
CA VAL A 6 -6.05 -1.16 -12.04
C VAL A 6 -4.75 -1.68 -12.64
N LEU A 7 -4.47 -1.30 -13.87
CA LEU A 7 -3.24 -1.61 -14.57
C LEU A 7 -2.35 -0.36 -14.62
N VAL A 8 -1.15 -0.49 -14.09
CA VAL A 8 -0.18 0.62 -14.05
C VAL A 8 0.82 0.44 -15.17
N ASN A 9 0.86 1.39 -16.12
CA ASN A 9 1.76 1.41 -17.27
C ASN A 9 1.90 0.04 -17.96
N PRO A 10 0.79 -0.58 -18.42
CA PRO A 10 0.86 -1.88 -19.08
C PRO A 10 1.67 -1.79 -20.36
N LEU A 11 2.52 -2.79 -20.60
CA LEU A 11 3.39 -2.84 -21.78
C LEU A 11 2.66 -3.32 -23.04
N CYS A 12 1.43 -3.82 -22.91
CA CYS A 12 0.60 -4.30 -24.01
C CYS A 12 -0.85 -3.87 -23.82
N GLU A 13 -1.58 -3.78 -24.90
CA GLU A 13 -3.01 -3.53 -24.88
C GLU A 13 -3.80 -4.78 -24.45
N ILE A 14 -5.01 -4.57 -23.95
CA ILE A 14 -5.94 -5.65 -23.62
C ILE A 14 -6.51 -6.18 -24.95
N ASP A 15 -5.99 -7.31 -25.38
CA ASP A 15 -6.36 -7.96 -26.64
C ASP A 15 -7.49 -8.99 -26.48
N ALA A 16 -7.93 -9.55 -27.61
CA ALA A 16 -8.95 -10.59 -27.63
C ALA A 16 -8.52 -11.88 -26.88
N VAL A 17 -7.22 -12.11 -26.68
CA VAL A 17 -6.71 -13.23 -25.91
C VAL A 17 -6.92 -12.97 -24.42
N ALA A 18 -6.62 -11.75 -23.94
CA ALA A 18 -6.88 -11.33 -22.57
C ALA A 18 -8.37 -11.46 -22.23
N VAL A 19 -9.25 -10.98 -23.11
CA VAL A 19 -10.72 -11.09 -22.93
C VAL A 19 -11.17 -12.55 -22.85
N ARG A 20 -10.68 -13.43 -23.73
CA ARG A 20 -11.00 -14.86 -23.65
C ARG A 20 -10.51 -15.52 -22.37
N ARG A 21 -9.31 -15.14 -21.88
CA ARG A 21 -8.74 -15.67 -20.63
C ARG A 21 -9.46 -15.15 -19.39
N ALA A 22 -10.05 -13.96 -19.46
CA ALA A 22 -10.85 -13.41 -18.37
C ALA A 22 -12.14 -14.23 -18.12
N ALA A 23 -12.64 -14.95 -19.13
CA ALA A 23 -13.82 -15.83 -19.02
C ALA A 23 -14.98 -15.16 -18.28
N GLY A 24 -15.35 -15.67 -17.09
CA GLY A 24 -16.41 -15.14 -16.25
C GLY A 24 -16.12 -13.79 -15.59
N ALA A 25 -14.90 -13.23 -15.72
CA ALA A 25 -14.48 -11.94 -15.18
C ALA A 25 -14.27 -10.89 -16.30
N ALA A 26 -14.92 -11.05 -17.44
CA ALA A 26 -14.81 -10.13 -18.57
C ALA A 26 -15.35 -8.73 -18.25
N ASP A 27 -16.34 -8.62 -17.40
CA ASP A 27 -16.88 -7.38 -16.86
C ASP A 27 -15.84 -6.60 -16.03
N LEU A 28 -15.09 -7.28 -15.17
CA LEU A 28 -14.01 -6.71 -14.39
C LEU A 28 -12.89 -6.17 -15.30
N LEU A 29 -12.54 -6.94 -16.32
CA LEU A 29 -11.54 -6.53 -17.31
C LEU A 29 -12.01 -5.32 -18.14
N ALA A 30 -13.27 -5.30 -18.55
CA ALA A 30 -13.86 -4.18 -19.29
C ALA A 30 -13.94 -2.87 -18.45
N ALA A 31 -14.08 -3.02 -17.13
CA ALA A 31 -14.11 -1.90 -16.18
C ALA A 31 -12.74 -1.53 -15.61
N CYS A 32 -11.64 -2.18 -16.05
CA CYS A 32 -10.32 -1.90 -15.52
C CYS A 32 -9.88 -0.46 -15.82
N GLN A 33 -9.17 0.13 -14.88
CA GLN A 33 -8.54 1.42 -15.08
C GLN A 33 -7.09 1.23 -15.55
N ILE A 34 -6.65 2.08 -16.45
CA ILE A 34 -5.26 2.15 -16.90
C ILE A 34 -4.71 3.51 -16.48
N VAL A 35 -3.64 3.52 -15.72
CA VAL A 35 -2.96 4.72 -15.24
C VAL A 35 -1.47 4.69 -15.57
N ALA A 36 -0.82 5.85 -15.59
CA ALA A 36 0.58 5.95 -15.95
C ALA A 36 1.50 5.56 -14.79
N THR A 37 1.11 5.84 -13.55
CA THR A 37 1.98 5.68 -12.37
C THR A 37 1.27 4.99 -11.21
N LEU A 38 2.05 4.34 -10.35
CA LEU A 38 1.53 3.70 -9.14
C LEU A 38 0.86 4.71 -8.18
N PRO A 39 1.41 5.90 -7.91
CA PRO A 39 0.72 6.90 -7.09
C PRO A 39 -0.68 7.26 -7.59
N GLU A 40 -0.86 7.37 -8.91
CA GLU A 40 -2.20 7.63 -9.49
C GLU A 40 -3.18 6.50 -9.19
N ALA A 41 -2.71 5.24 -9.24
CA ALA A 41 -3.52 4.07 -8.90
C ALA A 41 -3.93 4.03 -7.43
N LEU A 42 -3.16 4.64 -6.56
CA LEU A 42 -3.31 4.56 -5.11
C LEU A 42 -4.06 5.74 -4.48
N VAL A 43 -4.48 6.71 -5.29
CA VAL A 43 -5.25 7.86 -4.79
C VAL A 43 -6.49 7.39 -4.02
N GLY A 44 -6.66 7.89 -2.80
CA GLY A 44 -7.76 7.53 -1.91
C GLY A 44 -7.63 6.16 -1.21
N CYS A 45 -6.63 5.34 -1.56
CA CYS A 45 -6.39 4.08 -0.84
C CYS A 45 -5.81 4.35 0.55
N VAL A 46 -6.32 3.66 1.56
CA VAL A 46 -5.86 3.79 2.96
C VAL A 46 -4.94 2.65 3.36
N GLY A 47 -5.17 1.44 2.86
CA GLY A 47 -4.31 0.28 3.09
C GLY A 47 -3.65 -0.17 1.79
N VAL A 48 -2.34 -0.07 1.68
CA VAL A 48 -1.58 -0.51 0.49
C VAL A 48 -0.65 -1.64 0.86
N PHE A 49 -0.76 -2.78 0.20
CA PHE A 49 -0.03 -4.02 0.48
C PHE A 49 0.73 -4.47 -0.76
N GLY A 50 2.07 -4.51 -0.68
CA GLY A 50 2.93 -4.89 -1.79
C GLY A 50 3.28 -6.38 -1.77
N MET A 51 2.94 -7.11 -2.85
CA MET A 51 3.26 -8.52 -2.97
C MET A 51 4.72 -8.69 -3.38
N THR A 52 5.52 -9.33 -2.53
CA THR A 52 6.95 -9.58 -2.79
C THR A 52 7.39 -10.91 -2.21
N VAL A 53 8.36 -11.54 -2.85
CA VAL A 53 8.99 -12.78 -2.36
C VAL A 53 10.23 -12.45 -1.53
N ARG A 54 10.82 -11.27 -1.72
CA ARG A 54 12.09 -10.88 -1.12
C ARG A 54 11.85 -9.84 -0.02
N ALA A 55 12.07 -10.21 1.23
CA ALA A 55 12.15 -9.23 2.31
C ALA A 55 13.27 -8.21 2.01
N ARG A 56 12.97 -6.93 2.22
CA ARG A 56 13.93 -5.83 1.99
C ARG A 56 14.45 -5.31 3.32
N GLU A 57 15.73 -4.97 3.39
CA GLU A 57 16.35 -4.44 4.62
C GLU A 57 15.69 -3.14 5.11
N LEU A 58 15.27 -2.29 4.18
CA LEU A 58 14.60 -1.01 4.43
C LEU A 58 13.16 -1.01 3.91
N GLY A 59 12.59 -2.18 3.63
CA GLY A 59 11.21 -2.31 3.19
C GLY A 59 10.19 -2.16 4.32
N PRO A 60 8.90 -2.10 3.96
CA PRO A 60 7.79 -2.13 4.90
C PRO A 60 7.82 -3.38 5.79
N VAL A 61 6.96 -3.39 6.81
CA VAL A 61 6.85 -4.54 7.72
C VAL A 61 6.36 -5.76 6.95
N PRO A 62 7.09 -6.89 6.97
CA PRO A 62 6.63 -8.11 6.34
C PRO A 62 5.45 -8.72 7.11
N VAL A 63 4.41 -9.12 6.38
CA VAL A 63 3.22 -9.77 6.94
C VAL A 63 2.84 -10.99 6.09
N SER A 64 2.14 -11.93 6.69
CA SER A 64 1.55 -13.05 5.95
C SER A 64 0.34 -12.59 5.11
N PRO A 65 -0.06 -13.36 4.09
CA PRO A 65 -1.26 -13.07 3.30
C PRO A 65 -2.53 -12.93 4.15
N ARG A 66 -2.69 -13.74 5.19
CA ARG A 66 -3.85 -13.67 6.09
C ARG A 66 -3.84 -12.42 6.95
N GLU A 67 -2.69 -12.03 7.50
CA GLU A 67 -2.55 -10.79 8.26
C GLU A 67 -2.82 -9.56 7.37
N ALA A 68 -2.35 -9.56 6.14
CA ALA A 68 -2.62 -8.49 5.19
C ALA A 68 -4.11 -8.35 4.87
N VAL A 69 -4.81 -9.47 4.68
CA VAL A 69 -6.25 -9.49 4.41
C VAL A 69 -7.05 -9.02 5.63
N ILE A 70 -6.69 -9.44 6.84
CA ILE A 70 -7.30 -8.97 8.09
C ILE A 70 -7.08 -7.46 8.21
N ALA A 71 -5.85 -6.98 8.02
CA ALA A 71 -5.56 -5.56 8.10
C ALA A 71 -6.31 -4.72 7.05
N ALA A 72 -6.44 -5.22 5.81
CA ALA A 72 -7.25 -4.59 4.77
C ALA A 72 -8.74 -4.51 5.14
N HIS A 73 -9.26 -5.57 5.75
CA HIS A 73 -10.64 -5.62 6.21
C HIS A 73 -10.89 -4.67 7.39
N ASP A 74 -9.93 -4.56 8.33
CA ASP A 74 -10.02 -3.65 9.47
C ASP A 74 -9.98 -2.18 9.01
N VAL A 75 -9.14 -1.85 8.02
CA VAL A 75 -9.14 -0.54 7.36
C VAL A 75 -10.50 -0.22 6.78
N TRP A 76 -11.09 -1.16 6.03
CA TRP A 76 -12.41 -0.98 5.43
C TRP A 76 -13.52 -0.77 6.47
N ARG A 77 -13.44 -1.46 7.61
CA ARG A 77 -14.38 -1.30 8.73
C ARG A 77 -14.20 0.00 9.48
N GLY A 78 -12.94 0.39 9.73
CA GLY A 78 -12.59 1.59 10.49
C GLY A 78 -12.79 2.89 9.72
N THR A 79 -12.65 2.85 8.39
CA THR A 79 -12.81 4.01 7.51
C THR A 79 -13.86 3.67 6.47
N VAL A 80 -15.12 3.97 6.76
CA VAL A 80 -16.27 3.57 5.94
C VAL A 80 -16.05 3.94 4.48
N GLY A 81 -15.88 2.92 3.64
CA GLY A 81 -15.77 3.06 2.17
C GLY A 81 -14.36 3.33 1.64
N ALA A 82 -13.33 3.46 2.47
CA ALA A 82 -11.96 3.64 1.98
C ALA A 82 -11.41 2.34 1.38
N PRO A 83 -10.90 2.34 0.15
CA PRO A 83 -10.36 1.16 -0.49
C PRO A 83 -8.99 0.78 0.08
N SER A 84 -8.71 -0.52 0.11
CA SER A 84 -7.36 -1.07 0.26
C SER A 84 -6.87 -1.61 -1.08
N ALA A 85 -5.57 -1.50 -1.34
CA ALA A 85 -4.96 -1.97 -2.57
C ALA A 85 -3.95 -3.09 -2.29
N PHE A 86 -4.00 -4.15 -3.11
CA PHE A 86 -2.96 -5.16 -3.19
C PHE A 86 -2.18 -4.94 -4.48
N VAL A 87 -0.89 -4.61 -4.36
CA VAL A 87 -0.03 -4.26 -5.49
C VAL A 87 0.81 -5.46 -5.85
N PHE A 88 0.74 -5.86 -7.11
CA PHE A 88 1.50 -6.97 -7.69
C PHE A 88 2.48 -6.41 -8.72
N GLY A 89 3.74 -6.82 -8.63
CA GLY A 89 4.75 -6.50 -9.64
C GLY A 89 4.64 -7.40 -10.86
N ASN A 90 5.45 -7.11 -11.88
CA ASN A 90 5.57 -7.98 -13.06
C ASN A 90 6.28 -9.30 -12.72
N GLU A 91 6.14 -10.30 -13.58
CA GLU A 91 6.68 -11.65 -13.38
C GLU A 91 8.22 -11.68 -13.38
N THR A 92 8.87 -10.73 -14.04
CA THR A 92 10.32 -10.74 -14.20
C THR A 92 11.04 -10.15 -13.00
N ASN A 93 10.62 -8.99 -12.53
CA ASN A 93 11.33 -8.20 -11.53
C ASN A 93 10.58 -8.06 -10.21
N GLY A 94 9.27 -8.36 -10.20
CA GLY A 94 8.40 -8.06 -9.06
C GLY A 94 8.23 -6.55 -8.88
N LEU A 95 8.03 -6.12 -7.64
CA LEU A 95 7.97 -4.70 -7.27
C LEU A 95 9.37 -4.13 -7.06
N THR A 96 9.60 -2.92 -7.53
CA THR A 96 10.83 -2.16 -7.27
C THR A 96 10.85 -1.64 -5.83
N ASN A 97 12.01 -1.13 -5.40
CA ASN A 97 12.12 -0.51 -4.07
C ASN A 97 11.31 0.79 -3.99
N GLU A 98 11.23 1.53 -5.08
CA GLU A 98 10.42 2.75 -5.20
C GLU A 98 8.93 2.44 -5.09
N GLU A 99 8.45 1.38 -5.74
CA GLU A 99 7.05 0.95 -5.65
C GLU A 99 6.70 0.44 -4.25
N LEU A 100 7.60 -0.27 -3.59
CA LEU A 100 7.39 -0.76 -2.22
C LEU A 100 7.33 0.38 -1.18
N GLN A 101 7.90 1.55 -1.46
CA GLN A 101 7.78 2.71 -0.56
C GLN A 101 6.36 3.25 -0.42
N PHE A 102 5.46 2.95 -1.38
CA PHE A 102 4.04 3.28 -1.29
C PHE A 102 3.24 2.24 -0.51
N CYS A 103 3.86 1.10 -0.19
CA CYS A 103 3.19 0.00 0.49
C CYS A 103 3.41 0.08 2.00
N ARG A 104 2.34 -0.07 2.75
CA ARG A 104 2.38 -0.12 4.22
C ARG A 104 3.01 -1.41 4.75
N ALA A 105 2.85 -2.50 4.01
CA ALA A 105 3.38 -3.80 4.38
C ALA A 105 3.82 -4.57 3.13
N GLU A 106 4.86 -5.37 3.29
CA GLU A 106 5.27 -6.38 2.33
C GLU A 106 4.50 -7.68 2.61
N VAL A 107 3.87 -8.25 1.58
CA VAL A 107 3.13 -9.50 1.72
C VAL A 107 3.87 -10.60 0.98
N SER A 108 4.29 -11.62 1.71
CA SER A 108 4.97 -12.76 1.13
C SER A 108 4.12 -14.03 1.28
N ILE A 109 3.82 -14.67 0.15
CA ILE A 109 3.19 -15.99 0.14
C ILE A 109 4.32 -17.01 0.33
N PRO A 110 4.30 -17.81 1.41
CA PRO A 110 5.32 -18.83 1.62
C PRO A 110 5.34 -19.85 0.47
N THR A 111 6.52 -20.05 -0.10
CA THR A 111 6.77 -21.04 -1.15
C THR A 111 7.91 -21.95 -0.76
N ASN A 112 8.14 -23.03 -1.53
CA ASN A 112 9.32 -23.87 -1.35
C ASN A 112 10.59 -23.03 -1.63
N ALA A 113 11.62 -23.21 -0.80
CA ALA A 113 12.89 -22.49 -0.93
C ALA A 113 13.57 -22.68 -2.30
N ASP A 114 13.36 -23.82 -2.94
CA ASP A 114 13.94 -24.16 -4.25
C ASP A 114 13.19 -23.48 -5.43
N TYR A 115 11.93 -23.07 -5.21
CA TYR A 115 11.05 -22.43 -6.20
C TYR A 115 10.45 -21.14 -5.62
N GLY A 116 11.30 -20.17 -5.38
CA GLY A 116 11.01 -18.99 -4.56
C GLY A 116 9.92 -18.02 -5.05
N SER A 117 9.38 -18.19 -6.27
CA SER A 117 8.33 -17.28 -6.76
C SER A 117 7.12 -18.03 -7.29
N LEU A 118 5.93 -17.54 -6.95
CA LEU A 118 4.69 -17.97 -7.57
C LEU A 118 4.46 -17.23 -8.89
N ASN A 119 3.80 -17.91 -9.82
CA ASN A 119 3.21 -17.26 -10.99
C ASN A 119 2.26 -16.16 -10.52
N LEU A 120 2.24 -15.02 -11.21
CA LEU A 120 1.44 -13.85 -10.86
C LEU A 120 -0.04 -14.18 -10.72
N ALA A 121 -0.61 -14.94 -11.68
CA ALA A 121 -2.02 -15.32 -11.61
C ALA A 121 -2.34 -16.19 -10.39
N ALA A 122 -1.41 -17.08 -10.00
CA ALA A 122 -1.57 -17.89 -8.79
C ALA A 122 -1.51 -17.02 -7.52
N ALA A 123 -0.61 -16.04 -7.45
CA ALA A 123 -0.54 -15.11 -6.33
C ALA A 123 -1.83 -14.28 -6.21
N VAL A 124 -2.35 -13.75 -7.31
CA VAL A 124 -3.64 -13.04 -7.36
C VAL A 124 -4.77 -13.94 -6.89
N GLN A 125 -4.82 -15.21 -7.36
CA GLN A 125 -5.86 -16.16 -6.99
C GLN A 125 -5.86 -16.45 -5.49
N ILE A 126 -4.69 -16.62 -4.87
CA ILE A 126 -4.57 -16.85 -3.42
C ILE A 126 -5.09 -15.64 -2.66
N MET A 127 -4.68 -14.45 -3.03
CA MET A 127 -5.13 -13.23 -2.34
C MET A 127 -6.63 -12.99 -2.48
N THR A 128 -7.18 -13.18 -3.66
CA THR A 128 -8.63 -13.02 -3.89
C THR A 128 -9.44 -14.09 -3.16
N TYR A 129 -8.93 -15.31 -3.03
CA TYR A 129 -9.55 -16.35 -2.22
C TYR A 129 -9.59 -15.95 -0.75
N LEU A 130 -8.46 -15.51 -0.18
CA LEU A 130 -8.38 -15.08 1.22
C LEU A 130 -9.27 -13.87 1.51
N LEU A 131 -9.33 -12.90 0.59
CA LEU A 131 -10.22 -11.74 0.69
C LEU A 131 -11.69 -12.17 0.74
N ARG A 132 -12.08 -13.12 -0.10
CA ARG A 132 -13.44 -13.66 -0.11
C ARG A 132 -13.76 -14.44 1.17
N GLU A 133 -12.84 -15.27 1.65
CA GLU A 133 -12.97 -16.00 2.93
C GLU A 133 -13.22 -15.02 4.09
N GLN A 134 -12.48 -13.93 4.16
CA GLN A 134 -12.61 -12.91 5.22
C GLN A 134 -13.88 -12.09 5.11
N SER A 135 -14.42 -11.90 3.90
CA SER A 135 -15.66 -11.10 3.68
C SER A 135 -16.94 -11.77 4.15
N GLY A 136 -16.90 -13.00 4.65
CA GLY A 136 -18.04 -13.66 5.31
C GLY A 136 -19.08 -14.27 4.37
N ASP A 137 -18.88 -14.32 3.06
CA ASP A 137 -19.77 -15.02 2.12
C ASP A 137 -19.60 -16.55 2.14
N GLY A 138 -18.76 -17.07 3.01
CA GLY A 138 -18.50 -18.48 3.23
C GLY A 138 -18.50 -18.77 4.73
N ALA A 139 -19.68 -19.18 5.26
CA ALA A 139 -19.92 -19.88 6.53
C ALA A 139 -19.00 -19.55 7.72
N GLN A 140 -19.60 -18.89 8.71
CA GLN A 140 -19.38 -19.03 10.16
C GLN A 140 -18.28 -20.00 10.61
N THR A 141 -17.09 -19.50 10.86
CA THR A 141 -16.21 -19.96 11.93
C THR A 141 -15.33 -18.79 12.33
N SER A 142 -15.90 -17.89 13.09
CA SER A 142 -15.17 -16.78 13.70
C SER A 142 -14.95 -17.11 15.16
N ALA A 143 -13.76 -17.58 15.49
CA ALA A 143 -13.24 -17.26 16.79
C ALA A 143 -12.85 -15.77 16.72
N CYS A 144 -13.66 -14.92 17.32
CA CYS A 144 -13.34 -13.53 17.56
C CYS A 144 -12.00 -13.46 18.30
N HIS A 145 -10.94 -13.05 17.63
CA HIS A 145 -9.89 -12.31 18.31
C HIS A 145 -10.46 -10.91 18.47
N GLU A 146 -11.09 -10.68 19.62
CA GLU A 146 -11.24 -9.36 20.15
C GLU A 146 -9.81 -8.78 20.26
N ALA A 147 -9.45 -7.96 19.31
CA ALA A 147 -8.32 -7.06 19.46
C ALA A 147 -8.68 -6.11 20.61
N THR A 148 -8.37 -6.52 21.83
CA THR A 148 -8.29 -5.66 23.01
C THR A 148 -7.12 -4.72 22.81
N GLY A 149 -7.37 -3.64 22.14
CA GLY A 149 -6.43 -2.58 21.85
C GLY A 149 -7.13 -1.48 21.08
N THR A 150 -8.29 -1.05 21.55
CA THR A 150 -8.88 0.23 21.15
C THR A 150 -8.03 1.34 21.73
N THR A 151 -6.90 1.63 21.11
CA THR A 151 -6.40 3.00 21.14
C THR A 151 -7.49 3.81 20.47
N ARG A 152 -8.18 4.61 21.27
CA ARG A 152 -9.17 5.58 20.83
C ARG A 152 -8.45 6.66 20.03
N PHE A 153 -8.25 6.44 18.76
CA PHE A 153 -7.82 7.50 17.88
C PHE A 153 -9.09 8.20 17.37
N ALA A 154 -9.00 9.50 17.29
CA ALA A 154 -10.17 10.35 17.12
C ALA A 154 -10.50 10.58 15.65
N SER A 155 -9.65 10.18 14.71
CA SER A 155 -9.85 10.45 13.29
C SER A 155 -9.63 9.23 12.39
N ALA A 156 -10.07 9.34 11.13
CA ALA A 156 -9.90 8.28 10.15
C ALA A 156 -8.43 8.12 9.75
N LEU A 157 -8.02 6.93 9.30
CA LEU A 157 -6.70 6.69 8.76
C LEU A 157 -6.46 7.57 7.52
N ALA A 158 -5.25 8.12 7.41
CA ALA A 158 -4.88 8.97 6.29
C ALA A 158 -4.76 8.16 4.98
N SER A 159 -5.21 8.75 3.88
CA SER A 159 -5.05 8.15 2.56
C SER A 159 -3.59 8.16 2.10
N SER A 160 -3.23 7.28 1.18
CA SER A 160 -1.88 7.16 0.63
C SER A 160 -1.37 8.49 0.09
N ASP A 161 -2.19 9.21 -0.67
CA ASP A 161 -1.85 10.52 -1.23
C ASP A 161 -1.65 11.61 -0.15
N ALA A 162 -2.41 11.58 0.94
CA ALA A 162 -2.23 12.50 2.07
C ALA A 162 -0.89 12.26 2.77
N VAL A 163 -0.53 11.00 2.98
CA VAL A 163 0.76 10.60 3.57
C VAL A 163 1.92 10.95 2.63
N GLU A 164 1.79 10.73 1.33
CA GLU A 164 2.80 11.14 0.35
C GLU A 164 2.98 12.67 0.31
N GLY A 165 1.88 13.42 0.41
CA GLY A 165 1.95 14.88 0.54
C GLY A 165 2.72 15.34 1.80
N PHE A 166 2.58 14.63 2.91
CA PHE A 166 3.38 14.86 4.12
C PHE A 166 4.87 14.55 3.87
N TYR A 167 5.21 13.43 3.27
CA TYR A 167 6.62 13.09 2.98
C TYR A 167 7.27 14.11 2.03
N GLY A 168 6.57 14.55 1.00
CA GLY A 168 7.08 15.59 0.10
C GLY A 168 7.35 16.92 0.82
N GLN A 169 6.46 17.34 1.71
CA GLN A 169 6.66 18.55 2.52
C GLN A 169 7.82 18.39 3.50
N LEU A 170 7.96 17.22 4.13
CA LEU A 170 9.07 16.92 5.04
C LEU A 170 10.41 16.94 4.32
N GLU A 171 10.52 16.29 3.17
CA GLU A 171 11.74 16.26 2.36
C GLU A 171 12.15 17.66 1.93
N ALA A 172 11.22 18.47 1.44
CA ALA A 172 11.49 19.86 1.06
C ALA A 172 12.01 20.68 2.26
N ALA A 173 11.43 20.49 3.45
CA ALA A 173 11.89 21.17 4.66
C ALA A 173 13.30 20.70 5.09
N LEU A 174 13.60 19.41 4.98
CA LEU A 174 14.91 18.84 5.30
C LEU A 174 15.98 19.34 4.34
N ILE A 175 15.66 19.48 3.05
CA ILE A 175 16.57 20.08 2.05
C ILE A 175 16.80 21.55 2.39
N ALA A 176 15.75 22.33 2.60
CA ALA A 176 15.85 23.75 2.95
C ALA A 176 16.63 24.01 4.25
N SER A 177 16.58 23.06 5.18
CA SER A 177 17.35 23.11 6.42
C SER A 177 18.83 22.78 6.28
N GLY A 178 19.24 22.17 5.15
CA GLY A 178 20.57 21.62 4.95
C GLY A 178 20.81 20.28 5.64
N PHE A 179 19.77 19.69 6.25
CA PHE A 179 19.88 18.37 6.88
C PHE A 179 19.90 17.24 5.86
N HIS A 180 19.18 17.40 4.75
CA HIS A 180 19.13 16.46 3.64
C HIS A 180 19.81 17.05 2.41
N ASP A 181 20.81 16.32 1.91
CA ASP A 181 21.50 16.65 0.65
C ASP A 181 20.99 15.71 -0.46
N PRO A 182 20.25 16.21 -1.47
CA PRO A 182 19.75 15.38 -2.57
C PRO A 182 20.86 14.71 -3.39
N GLU A 183 22.03 15.33 -3.47
CA GLU A 183 23.20 14.77 -4.17
C GLU A 183 23.83 13.60 -3.37
N ARG A 184 23.56 13.54 -2.06
CA ARG A 184 24.04 12.50 -1.14
C ARG A 184 22.95 12.01 -0.22
N PRO A 185 21.90 11.33 -0.73
CA PRO A 185 20.67 11.07 0.00
C PRO A 185 20.81 10.09 1.16
N ARG A 186 21.87 9.29 1.25
CA ARG A 186 22.20 8.36 2.35
C ARG A 186 21.02 7.52 2.87
N ARG A 187 20.05 7.24 2.01
CA ARG A 187 18.81 6.53 2.34
C ARG A 187 18.01 7.18 3.49
N LEU A 188 18.08 8.52 3.62
CA LEU A 188 17.38 9.23 4.70
C LEU A 188 15.86 9.08 4.59
N MET A 189 15.28 9.43 3.43
CA MET A 189 13.83 9.36 3.23
C MET A 189 13.27 7.93 3.37
N PRO A 190 13.88 6.87 2.83
CA PRO A 190 13.45 5.50 3.09
C PRO A 190 13.43 5.13 4.59
N LYS A 191 14.40 5.61 5.37
CA LYS A 191 14.43 5.37 6.82
C LYS A 191 13.32 6.13 7.56
N ILE A 192 13.05 7.37 7.16
CA ILE A 192 11.97 8.19 7.73
C ILE A 192 10.62 7.54 7.42
N ARG A 193 10.38 7.14 6.17
CA ARG A 193 9.16 6.42 5.77
C ARG A 193 8.94 5.20 6.65
N ARG A 194 9.95 4.37 6.84
CA ARG A 194 9.86 3.19 7.70
C ARG A 194 9.49 3.50 9.16
N ILE A 195 9.81 4.69 9.68
CA ILE A 195 9.39 5.10 11.03
C ILE A 195 7.89 5.31 11.07
N PHE A 196 7.34 6.06 10.12
CA PHE A 196 5.92 6.41 10.08
C PHE A 196 5.02 5.27 9.59
N GLU A 197 5.49 4.39 8.71
CA GLU A 197 4.73 3.21 8.25
C GLU A 197 4.27 2.31 9.39
N ARG A 198 5.02 2.26 10.49
CA ARG A 198 4.68 1.48 11.67
C ARG A 198 3.54 2.05 12.51
N THR A 199 3.23 3.34 12.35
CA THR A 199 2.27 4.05 13.21
C THR A 199 0.86 4.13 12.65
N GLN A 200 0.64 3.84 11.35
CA GLN A 200 -0.68 3.98 10.71
C GLN A 200 -1.27 5.39 10.91
N LEU A 201 -0.64 6.37 10.29
CA LEU A 201 -1.02 7.76 10.48
C LEU A 201 -2.50 8.04 10.18
N GLU A 202 -3.13 8.76 11.09
CA GLU A 202 -4.48 9.29 10.95
C GLU A 202 -4.47 10.67 10.26
N VAL A 203 -5.63 11.09 9.78
CA VAL A 203 -5.80 12.39 9.11
C VAL A 203 -5.33 13.54 10.01
N ASP A 204 -5.71 13.52 11.29
CA ASP A 204 -5.35 14.56 12.22
C ASP A 204 -3.84 14.55 12.53
N GLU A 205 -3.23 13.37 12.61
CA GLU A 205 -1.78 13.25 12.82
C GLU A 205 -0.99 13.80 11.63
N VAL A 206 -1.41 13.48 10.40
CA VAL A 206 -0.81 14.05 9.18
C VAL A 206 -0.93 15.58 9.19
N ASN A 207 -2.09 16.12 9.56
CA ASN A 207 -2.30 17.56 9.64
C ASN A 207 -1.41 18.22 10.70
N ILE A 208 -1.28 17.60 11.89
CA ILE A 208 -0.38 18.08 12.96
C ILE A 208 1.07 18.09 12.47
N LEU A 209 1.54 16.99 11.89
CA LEU A 209 2.92 16.87 11.38
C LEU A 209 3.22 17.92 10.31
N ARG A 210 2.30 18.12 9.37
CA ARG A 210 2.42 19.15 8.32
C ARG A 210 2.44 20.56 8.91
N GLY A 211 1.61 20.80 9.92
CA GLY A 211 1.59 22.08 10.64
C GLY A 211 2.91 22.36 11.37
N VAL A 212 3.47 21.36 12.05
CA VAL A 212 4.79 21.47 12.71
C VAL A 212 5.90 21.80 11.71
N ILE A 213 5.93 21.08 10.57
CA ILE A 213 6.93 21.35 9.53
C ILE A 213 6.79 22.77 9.00
N GLY A 214 5.56 23.23 8.73
CA GLY A 214 5.29 24.59 8.26
C GLY A 214 5.76 25.67 9.26
N ALA A 215 5.50 25.47 10.54
CA ALA A 215 5.95 26.39 11.60
C ALA A 215 7.47 26.46 11.71
N LEU A 216 8.15 25.29 11.69
CA LEU A 216 9.62 25.24 11.76
C LEU A 216 10.28 25.85 10.51
N ALA A 217 9.71 25.63 9.32
CA ALA A 217 10.18 26.26 8.09
C ALA A 217 9.99 27.79 8.09
N GLY A 218 8.94 28.29 8.75
CA GLY A 218 8.67 29.72 8.94
C GLY A 218 9.66 30.41 9.86
N LEU A 219 10.13 29.72 10.92
CA LEU A 219 11.08 30.27 11.88
C LEU A 219 12.49 30.55 11.28
N LYS A 220 12.87 29.88 10.21
CA LYS A 220 14.14 30.13 9.50
C LYS A 220 14.16 31.39 8.62
N LYS A 221 13.03 32.07 8.45
CA LYS A 221 12.95 33.32 7.63
C LYS A 221 13.13 34.60 8.45
N VAL A 222 13.52 34.51 9.71
CA VAL A 222 13.61 35.67 10.64
C VAL A 222 15.06 36.08 10.94
N ASP A 223 16.06 35.52 10.19
CA ASP A 223 17.48 35.99 10.27
C ASP A 223 17.90 36.73 9.00
#